data_1b1fc48b14ed186349785897b585c8a2
#
_entry.id   1b1fc48b14ed186349785897b585c8a2
#
_cell.length_a   1.000
_cell.length_b   1.000
_cell.length_c   1.000
_cell.angle_alpha   90.00
_cell.angle_beta   90.00
_cell.angle_gamma   90.00
#
_symmetry.space_group_name_H-M   'P 1'
#
loop_
_entity.id
_entity.type
_entity.pdbx_description
1 polymer ?
#
loop_
_entity_poly.entity_id
_entity_poly.type
_entity_poly.pdbx_seq_one_letter_code
_entity_poly.pdbx_strand_id
1 'polypeptide(L)'
;VISICYVDPSMLGILKTPGSMGFDIVVAEGQSMGSPLSFGGPTVGWFATKKELARLVPGRIIGESRDSNHTKTYVMTLRAREQDIRREKASSNICTNQTLNAVGSTIHLSWLGPQGLYEIGYQAIQKASYMKQQLLEHNFNISNQNNSLREFILETSRPAEDVILEMGAKGYLAGIKYSENEILVAVTEKRTKNEIDAYISSLQEVINA
;
A
#
# COMPACT_ATOMS: atom_id res chain seq x y z
N VAL A 1 -19.83 -8.84 -14.97
CA VAL A 1 -18.38 -8.78 -14.74
C VAL A 1 -18.15 -8.26 -13.34
N ILE A 2 -17.28 -8.90 -12.55
CA ILE A 2 -16.86 -8.42 -11.22
C ILE A 2 -15.59 -7.57 -11.41
N SER A 3 -15.59 -6.38 -10.85
CA SER A 3 -14.45 -5.46 -10.86
C SER A 3 -13.70 -5.52 -9.55
N ILE A 4 -12.35 -5.68 -9.61
CA ILE A 4 -11.46 -5.75 -8.45
C ILE A 4 -10.49 -4.59 -8.52
N CYS A 5 -10.35 -3.84 -7.43
CA CYS A 5 -9.38 -2.76 -7.28
C CYS A 5 -8.32 -3.14 -6.25
N TYR A 6 -7.05 -3.02 -6.61
CA TYR A 6 -5.97 -2.92 -5.64
C TYR A 6 -5.71 -1.45 -5.35
N VAL A 7 -5.56 -1.09 -4.09
CA VAL A 7 -5.34 0.30 -3.66
C VAL A 7 -4.23 0.38 -2.61
N ASP A 8 -3.44 1.45 -2.67
CA ASP A 8 -2.52 1.82 -1.59
C ASP A 8 -3.31 2.51 -0.47
N PRO A 9 -3.38 1.95 0.75
CA PRO A 9 -4.14 2.54 1.85
C PRO A 9 -3.70 3.96 2.20
N SER A 10 -2.41 4.30 2.04
CA SER A 10 -1.88 5.63 2.35
C SER A 10 -2.47 6.74 1.46
N MET A 11 -3.02 6.37 0.29
CA MET A 11 -3.63 7.30 -0.64
C MET A 11 -5.15 7.48 -0.43
N LEU A 12 -5.77 6.68 0.44
CA LEU A 12 -7.24 6.74 0.66
C LEU A 12 -7.72 8.02 1.35
N GLY A 13 -6.82 8.76 1.99
CA GLY A 13 -7.15 10.09 2.54
C GLY A 13 -7.39 11.17 1.49
N ILE A 14 -6.90 10.98 0.26
CA ILE A 14 -6.96 11.97 -0.84
C ILE A 14 -7.68 11.47 -2.09
N LEU A 15 -7.82 10.17 -2.25
CA LEU A 15 -8.54 9.56 -3.37
C LEU A 15 -10.00 9.27 -3.01
N LYS A 16 -10.85 9.26 -4.02
CA LYS A 16 -12.20 8.68 -3.86
C LYS A 16 -12.08 7.20 -3.50
N THR A 17 -12.93 6.76 -2.58
CA THR A 17 -12.94 5.34 -2.19
C THR A 17 -13.33 4.46 -3.38
N PRO A 18 -12.65 3.33 -3.60
CA PRO A 18 -12.96 2.44 -4.73
C PRO A 18 -14.42 1.98 -4.74
N GLY A 19 -15.01 1.75 -3.57
CA GLY A 19 -16.45 1.42 -3.46
C GLY A 19 -17.36 2.52 -4.01
N SER A 20 -17.04 3.81 -3.80
CA SER A 20 -17.81 4.94 -4.37
C SER A 20 -17.62 5.09 -5.89
N MET A 21 -16.55 4.51 -6.43
CA MET A 21 -16.30 4.45 -7.88
C MET A 21 -16.95 3.22 -8.55
N GLY A 22 -17.61 2.36 -7.76
CA GLY A 22 -18.38 1.23 -8.27
C GLY A 22 -17.69 -0.13 -8.23
N PHE A 23 -16.43 -0.21 -7.76
CA PHE A 23 -15.74 -1.49 -7.64
C PHE A 23 -16.47 -2.46 -6.71
N ASP A 24 -16.47 -3.75 -7.09
CA ASP A 24 -17.16 -4.81 -6.36
C ASP A 24 -16.31 -5.37 -5.22
N ILE A 25 -15.00 -5.46 -5.43
CA ILE A 25 -14.02 -5.95 -4.46
C ILE A 25 -12.84 -4.98 -4.42
N VAL A 26 -12.35 -4.72 -3.22
CA VAL A 26 -11.14 -3.91 -2.99
C VAL A 26 -10.17 -4.70 -2.14
N VAL A 27 -8.93 -4.75 -2.57
CA VAL A 27 -7.84 -5.38 -1.83
C VAL A 27 -6.70 -4.39 -1.62
N ALA A 28 -6.00 -4.51 -0.50
CA ALA A 28 -4.88 -3.65 -0.17
C ALA A 28 -3.88 -4.37 0.74
N GLU A 29 -2.62 -3.92 0.69
CA GLU A 29 -1.62 -4.28 1.68
C GLU A 29 -1.63 -3.22 2.79
N GLY A 30 -1.94 -3.64 4.01
CA GLY A 30 -2.10 -2.76 5.16
C GLY A 30 -0.83 -2.49 5.96
N GLN A 31 0.34 -2.98 5.54
CA GLN A 31 1.59 -2.83 6.28
C GLN A 31 1.91 -1.35 6.61
N SER A 32 1.74 -0.45 5.67
CA SER A 32 1.99 0.98 5.85
C SER A 32 1.11 1.65 6.92
N MET A 33 0.05 0.94 7.33
CA MET A 33 -0.92 1.41 8.32
C MET A 33 -0.67 0.77 9.70
N GLY A 34 0.54 0.92 10.24
CA GLY A 34 0.86 0.59 11.61
C GLY A 34 1.61 -0.74 11.83
N SER A 35 2.07 -1.41 10.77
CA SER A 35 2.91 -2.61 10.91
C SER A 35 4.38 -2.28 10.62
N PRO A 36 5.33 -2.72 11.45
CA PRO A 36 6.76 -2.57 11.15
C PRO A 36 7.17 -3.50 10.01
N LEU A 37 8.31 -3.22 9.37
CA LEU A 37 8.85 -4.05 8.29
C LEU A 37 9.20 -5.48 8.73
N SER A 38 9.65 -5.67 9.97
CA SER A 38 9.91 -6.97 10.63
C SER A 38 10.65 -7.98 9.75
N PHE A 39 11.63 -7.51 8.95
CA PHE A 39 12.41 -8.33 8.01
C PHE A 39 11.57 -9.17 7.02
N GLY A 40 10.41 -8.67 6.62
CA GLY A 40 9.56 -9.30 5.64
C GLY A 40 8.23 -9.84 6.17
N GLY A 41 7.85 -9.52 7.37
CA GLY A 41 6.53 -9.89 7.87
C GLY A 41 6.43 -10.11 9.38
N PRO A 42 5.24 -10.46 9.89
CA PRO A 42 3.97 -10.56 9.17
C PRO A 42 3.38 -9.20 8.81
N THR A 43 2.63 -9.15 7.73
CA THR A 43 1.87 -7.97 7.27
C THR A 43 0.35 -8.17 7.51
N VAL A 44 -0.49 -7.30 6.97
CA VAL A 44 -1.95 -7.45 7.07
C VAL A 44 -2.63 -7.09 5.76
N GLY A 45 -3.33 -8.05 5.17
CA GLY A 45 -4.15 -7.81 3.99
C GLY A 45 -5.48 -7.15 4.38
N TRP A 46 -5.88 -6.14 3.62
CA TRP A 46 -7.21 -5.54 3.72
C TRP A 46 -8.08 -6.02 2.58
N PHE A 47 -9.31 -6.36 2.91
CA PHE A 47 -10.28 -6.86 1.96
C PHE A 47 -11.65 -6.24 2.23
N ALA A 48 -12.25 -5.66 1.21
CA ALA A 48 -13.61 -5.15 1.27
C ALA A 48 -14.40 -5.60 0.04
N THR A 49 -15.70 -5.81 0.20
CA THR A 49 -16.56 -6.23 -0.89
C THR A 49 -17.99 -5.70 -0.71
N LYS A 50 -18.74 -5.67 -1.79
CA LYS A 50 -20.18 -5.39 -1.76
C LYS A 50 -20.92 -6.45 -0.94
N LYS A 51 -22.00 -6.03 -0.30
CA LYS A 51 -22.81 -6.89 0.59
C LYS A 51 -23.33 -8.16 -0.11
N GLU A 52 -23.65 -8.08 -1.38
CA GLU A 52 -24.17 -9.19 -2.18
C GLU A 52 -23.14 -10.33 -2.29
N LEU A 53 -21.86 -10.03 -2.20
CA LEU A 53 -20.78 -11.01 -2.27
C LEU A 53 -20.35 -11.55 -0.88
N ALA A 54 -20.90 -11.03 0.21
CA ALA A 54 -20.46 -11.34 1.57
C ALA A 54 -20.47 -12.84 1.89
N ARG A 55 -21.41 -13.62 1.32
CA ARG A 55 -21.48 -15.07 1.51
C ARG A 55 -20.39 -15.85 0.77
N LEU A 56 -19.72 -15.23 -0.18
CA LEU A 56 -18.63 -15.82 -0.98
C LEU A 56 -17.26 -15.49 -0.41
N VAL A 57 -17.17 -14.50 0.51
CA VAL A 57 -15.91 -14.09 1.14
C VAL A 57 -15.36 -15.23 1.98
N PRO A 58 -14.10 -15.65 1.76
CA PRO A 58 -13.46 -16.68 2.60
C PRO A 58 -13.08 -16.12 3.98
N GLY A 59 -12.81 -17.01 4.91
CA GLY A 59 -12.35 -16.67 6.26
C GLY A 59 -13.48 -16.32 7.23
N ARG A 60 -13.09 -15.98 8.44
CA ARG A 60 -14.00 -15.70 9.55
C ARG A 60 -14.51 -14.27 9.48
N ILE A 61 -15.82 -14.10 9.55
CA ILE A 61 -16.47 -12.79 9.55
C ILE A 61 -17.09 -12.55 10.92
N ILE A 62 -16.79 -11.41 11.51
CA ILE A 62 -17.37 -10.95 12.76
C ILE A 62 -18.49 -9.96 12.44
N GLY A 63 -19.68 -10.23 12.96
CA GLY A 63 -20.85 -9.38 12.82
C GLY A 63 -21.25 -8.73 14.14
N GLU A 64 -21.85 -7.56 14.06
CA GLU A 64 -22.49 -6.92 15.22
C GLU A 64 -23.79 -7.65 15.58
N SER A 65 -24.01 -7.87 16.87
CA SER A 65 -25.21 -8.49 17.41
C SER A 65 -25.59 -7.82 18.74
N ARG A 66 -26.60 -8.34 19.41
CA ARG A 66 -26.98 -7.97 20.77
C ARG A 66 -27.11 -9.21 21.62
N ASP A 67 -26.66 -9.12 22.88
CA ASP A 67 -26.84 -10.18 23.86
C ASP A 67 -28.30 -10.22 24.40
N SER A 68 -28.56 -11.13 25.36
CA SER A 68 -29.86 -11.24 26.02
C SER A 68 -30.32 -9.99 26.77
N ASN A 69 -29.37 -9.11 27.12
CA ASN A 69 -29.60 -7.83 27.80
C ASN A 69 -29.68 -6.65 26.82
N HIS A 70 -29.77 -6.92 25.51
CA HIS A 70 -29.75 -5.93 24.44
C HIS A 70 -28.46 -5.11 24.37
N THR A 71 -27.39 -5.54 25.03
CA THR A 71 -26.06 -4.89 24.93
C THR A 71 -25.40 -5.24 23.62
N LYS A 72 -24.79 -4.25 22.97
CA LYS A 72 -24.02 -4.45 21.74
C LYS A 72 -22.89 -5.44 21.98
N THR A 73 -22.80 -6.46 21.11
CA THR A 73 -21.78 -7.48 21.15
C THR A 73 -21.34 -7.87 19.73
N TYR A 74 -20.29 -8.66 19.62
CA TYR A 74 -19.75 -9.14 18.36
C TYR A 74 -19.67 -10.66 18.35
N VAL A 75 -20.13 -11.26 17.25
CA VAL A 75 -20.19 -12.72 17.11
C VAL A 75 -19.63 -13.16 15.77
N MET A 76 -19.09 -14.37 15.74
CA MET A 76 -18.67 -15.01 14.50
C MET A 76 -19.90 -15.37 13.66
N THR A 77 -19.97 -14.85 12.44
CA THR A 77 -21.12 -15.04 11.53
C THR A 77 -20.72 -15.89 10.32
N LEU A 78 -21.72 -16.41 9.59
CA LEU A 78 -21.56 -17.18 8.36
C LEU A 78 -20.64 -18.41 8.49
N ARG A 79 -20.48 -18.95 9.69
CA ARG A 79 -19.56 -20.03 10.02
C ARG A 79 -19.85 -21.33 9.27
N ALA A 80 -21.10 -21.56 8.87
CA ALA A 80 -21.50 -22.79 8.18
C ALA A 80 -20.78 -23.05 6.84
N ARG A 81 -20.07 -22.08 6.28
CA ARG A 81 -19.26 -22.20 5.06
C ARG A 81 -17.80 -22.51 5.32
N GLU A 82 -17.37 -22.51 6.57
CA GLU A 82 -15.99 -22.71 7.00
C GLU A 82 -15.61 -24.20 7.04
N GLN A 83 -14.31 -24.46 7.00
CA GLN A 83 -13.74 -25.81 6.93
C GLN A 83 -14.07 -26.68 8.14
N ASP A 84 -14.16 -26.11 9.33
CA ASP A 84 -14.50 -26.82 10.57
C ASP A 84 -15.93 -27.41 10.55
N ILE A 85 -16.81 -26.89 9.69
CA ILE A 85 -18.19 -27.38 9.52
C ILE A 85 -18.34 -28.10 8.19
N ARG A 86 -17.96 -27.49 7.07
CA ARG A 86 -18.20 -28.01 5.71
C ARG A 86 -17.12 -28.97 5.22
N ARG A 87 -15.99 -29.08 5.92
CA ARG A 87 -14.88 -29.97 5.56
C ARG A 87 -14.44 -29.75 4.11
N GLU A 88 -14.44 -30.80 3.27
CA GLU A 88 -14.05 -30.75 1.86
C GLU A 88 -14.96 -29.85 0.98
N LYS A 89 -16.14 -29.50 1.45
CA LYS A 89 -17.09 -28.61 0.76
C LYS A 89 -16.96 -27.15 1.19
N ALA A 90 -15.95 -26.82 1.99
CA ALA A 90 -15.72 -25.43 2.42
C ALA A 90 -15.35 -24.54 1.21
N SER A 91 -15.74 -23.26 1.28
CA SER A 91 -15.41 -22.27 0.25
C SER A 91 -13.92 -21.95 0.21
N SER A 92 -13.21 -22.18 1.31
CA SER A 92 -11.79 -21.84 1.50
C SER A 92 -11.17 -22.69 2.60
N ASN A 93 -9.83 -22.88 2.52
CA ASN A 93 -9.02 -23.51 3.55
C ASN A 93 -8.35 -22.49 4.48
N ILE A 94 -8.77 -21.23 4.49
CA ILE A 94 -8.23 -20.20 5.38
C ILE A 94 -8.56 -20.55 6.83
N CYS A 95 -7.52 -20.76 7.64
CA CYS A 95 -7.65 -21.18 9.04
C CYS A 95 -7.22 -20.07 10.02
N THR A 96 -6.19 -19.32 9.68
CA THR A 96 -5.60 -18.27 10.52
C THR A 96 -5.59 -16.92 9.81
N ASN A 97 -5.44 -15.85 10.59
CA ASN A 97 -5.34 -14.48 10.09
C ASN A 97 -4.37 -13.65 10.94
N GLN A 98 -4.07 -12.43 10.50
CA GLN A 98 -3.17 -11.49 11.16
C GLN A 98 -3.93 -10.56 12.11
N THR A 99 -4.70 -11.11 13.04
CA THR A 99 -5.52 -10.33 13.97
C THR A 99 -4.72 -9.30 14.76
N LEU A 100 -3.51 -9.64 15.24
CA LEU A 100 -2.68 -8.70 15.98
C LEU A 100 -2.28 -7.51 15.12
N ASN A 101 -1.89 -7.73 13.87
CA ASN A 101 -1.57 -6.64 12.95
C ASN A 101 -2.81 -5.81 12.59
N ALA A 102 -3.98 -6.43 12.49
CA ALA A 102 -5.24 -5.70 12.30
C ALA A 102 -5.57 -4.79 13.50
N VAL A 103 -5.30 -5.23 14.72
CA VAL A 103 -5.39 -4.38 15.94
C VAL A 103 -4.40 -3.24 15.85
N GLY A 104 -3.14 -3.49 15.48
CA GLY A 104 -2.12 -2.46 15.25
C GLY A 104 -2.57 -1.41 14.24
N SER A 105 -3.10 -1.84 13.10
CA SER A 105 -3.66 -0.94 12.07
C SER A 105 -4.83 -0.11 12.60
N THR A 106 -5.71 -0.71 13.38
CA THR A 106 -6.86 -0.01 13.99
C THR A 106 -6.40 1.08 14.94
N ILE A 107 -5.43 0.80 15.80
CA ILE A 107 -4.84 1.77 16.72
C ILE A 107 -4.17 2.90 15.95
N HIS A 108 -3.35 2.56 14.94
CA HIS A 108 -2.64 3.53 14.10
C HIS A 108 -3.61 4.49 13.40
N LEU A 109 -4.64 3.95 12.73
CA LEU A 109 -5.66 4.75 12.05
C LEU A 109 -6.49 5.60 13.02
N SER A 110 -6.80 5.07 14.20
CA SER A 110 -7.52 5.84 15.23
C SER A 110 -6.69 7.01 15.75
N TRP A 111 -5.37 6.83 15.86
CA TRP A 111 -4.44 7.88 16.28
C TRP A 111 -4.25 8.93 15.18
N LEU A 112 -4.06 8.52 13.93
CA LEU A 112 -3.94 9.44 12.79
C LEU A 112 -5.20 10.28 12.59
N GLY A 113 -6.36 9.66 12.70
CA GLY A 113 -7.63 10.25 12.34
C GLY A 113 -7.74 10.59 10.84
N PRO A 114 -8.86 11.15 10.40
CA PRO A 114 -9.08 11.52 9.00
C PRO A 114 -8.06 12.54 8.48
N GLN A 115 -7.70 13.52 9.32
CA GLN A 115 -6.74 14.55 8.95
C GLN A 115 -5.34 13.98 8.77
N GLY A 116 -4.88 13.11 9.68
CA GLY A 116 -3.56 12.47 9.55
C GLY A 116 -3.45 11.59 8.32
N LEU A 117 -4.51 10.84 7.98
CA LEU A 117 -4.55 10.04 6.77
C LEU A 117 -4.51 10.91 5.50
N TYR A 118 -5.23 12.04 5.49
CA TYR A 118 -5.15 13.03 4.40
C TYR A 118 -3.71 13.57 4.25
N GLU A 119 -3.08 13.98 5.34
CA GLU A 119 -1.74 14.56 5.34
C GLU A 119 -0.68 13.58 4.81
N ILE A 120 -0.74 12.30 5.17
CA ILE A 120 0.17 11.28 4.66
C ILE A 120 0.11 11.23 3.13
N GLY A 121 -1.08 11.10 2.56
CA GLY A 121 -1.26 11.04 1.12
C GLY A 121 -0.86 12.32 0.42
N TYR A 122 -1.29 13.46 0.94
CA TYR A 122 -1.01 14.77 0.38
C TYR A 122 0.48 15.09 0.34
N GLN A 123 1.19 14.91 1.46
CA GLN A 123 2.63 15.15 1.53
C GLN A 123 3.42 14.19 0.65
N ALA A 124 3.03 12.92 0.57
CA ALA A 124 3.69 11.96 -0.32
C ALA A 124 3.61 12.41 -1.78
N ILE A 125 2.44 12.86 -2.25
CA ILE A 125 2.26 13.37 -3.62
C ILE A 125 3.05 14.66 -3.84
N GLN A 126 3.03 15.59 -2.89
CA GLN A 126 3.81 16.83 -3.02
C GLN A 126 5.30 16.56 -3.18
N LYS A 127 5.86 15.67 -2.34
CA LYS A 127 7.28 15.33 -2.37
C LYS A 127 7.65 14.53 -3.62
N ALA A 128 6.78 13.61 -4.08
CA ALA A 128 6.98 12.92 -5.34
C ALA A 128 6.93 13.87 -6.53
N SER A 129 6.01 14.83 -6.53
CA SER A 129 5.92 15.86 -7.58
C SER A 129 7.15 16.76 -7.59
N TYR A 130 7.62 17.18 -6.42
CA TYR A 130 8.87 17.93 -6.28
C TYR A 130 10.06 17.14 -6.84
N MET A 131 10.22 15.87 -6.44
CA MET A 131 11.31 15.03 -6.92
C MET A 131 11.26 14.83 -8.44
N LYS A 132 10.06 14.56 -8.99
CA LYS A 132 9.88 14.44 -10.45
C LYS A 132 10.29 15.71 -11.19
N GLN A 133 9.86 16.87 -10.70
CA GLN A 133 10.23 18.15 -11.28
C GLN A 133 11.76 18.35 -11.26
N GLN A 134 12.40 18.11 -10.13
CA GLN A 134 13.86 18.25 -10.01
C GLN A 134 14.61 17.28 -10.91
N LEU A 135 14.17 16.03 -11.03
CA LEU A 135 14.76 15.06 -11.95
C LEU A 135 14.70 15.55 -13.40
N LEU A 136 13.55 16.08 -13.83
CA LEU A 136 13.37 16.64 -15.19
C LEU A 136 14.28 17.87 -15.43
N GLU A 137 14.41 18.76 -14.45
CA GLU A 137 15.31 19.92 -14.51
C GLU A 137 16.79 19.48 -14.65
N HIS A 138 17.14 18.30 -14.15
CA HIS A 138 18.45 17.68 -14.28
C HIS A 138 18.59 16.73 -15.48
N ASN A 139 17.67 16.82 -16.46
CA ASN A 139 17.64 16.05 -17.70
C ASN A 139 17.45 14.53 -17.53
N PHE A 140 16.84 14.09 -16.45
CA PHE A 140 16.35 12.72 -16.33
C PHE A 140 14.96 12.59 -16.98
N ASN A 141 14.65 11.42 -17.51
CA ASN A 141 13.33 11.09 -18.06
C ASN A 141 12.49 10.30 -17.07
N ILE A 142 11.16 10.48 -17.14
CA ILE A 142 10.18 9.77 -16.34
C ILE A 142 9.09 9.21 -17.27
N SER A 143 9.00 7.88 -17.38
CA SER A 143 8.12 7.20 -18.35
C SER A 143 6.62 7.41 -18.06
N ASN A 144 6.22 7.51 -16.78
CA ASN A 144 4.83 7.65 -16.36
C ASN A 144 4.52 8.98 -15.64
N GLN A 145 5.11 10.06 -16.09
CA GLN A 145 5.07 11.38 -15.45
C GLN A 145 3.68 11.85 -15.03
N ASN A 146 2.67 11.67 -15.90
CA ASN A 146 1.32 12.20 -15.71
C ASN A 146 0.35 11.26 -14.99
N ASN A 147 0.69 10.00 -14.83
CA ASN A 147 -0.19 8.94 -14.32
C ASN A 147 0.34 8.27 -13.06
N SER A 148 1.03 9.04 -12.22
CA SER A 148 1.63 8.50 -11.00
C SER A 148 1.31 9.39 -9.79
N LEU A 149 1.09 8.75 -8.66
CA LEU A 149 0.91 9.42 -7.36
C LEU A 149 2.27 9.61 -6.68
N ARG A 150 2.64 8.67 -5.82
CA ARG A 150 3.90 8.70 -5.07
C ARG A 150 4.99 7.80 -5.66
N GLU A 151 4.65 7.01 -6.66
CA GLU A 151 5.56 6.10 -7.35
C GLU A 151 5.67 6.50 -8.82
N PHE A 152 6.87 6.46 -9.36
CA PHE A 152 7.12 6.79 -10.76
C PHE A 152 8.29 5.98 -11.32
N ILE A 153 8.36 5.88 -12.64
CA ILE A 153 9.41 5.15 -13.35
C ILE A 153 10.44 6.14 -13.85
N LEU A 154 11.65 6.03 -13.32
CA LEU A 154 12.82 6.80 -13.71
C LEU A 154 13.60 6.03 -14.79
N GLU A 155 13.85 6.66 -15.93
CA GLU A 155 14.71 6.13 -16.97
C GLU A 155 16.18 6.46 -16.67
N THR A 156 17.07 5.50 -16.89
CA THR A 156 18.52 5.64 -16.69
C THR A 156 19.27 5.37 -18.00
N SER A 157 20.39 6.06 -18.22
CA SER A 157 21.27 5.83 -19.37
C SER A 157 22.19 4.60 -19.19
N ARG A 158 22.21 4.03 -17.98
CA ARG A 158 22.98 2.85 -17.57
C ARG A 158 22.04 1.74 -17.13
N PRO A 159 22.47 0.47 -17.07
CA PRO A 159 21.66 -0.61 -16.52
C PRO A 159 21.13 -0.27 -15.12
N ALA A 160 19.84 -0.41 -14.91
CA ALA A 160 19.17 -0.07 -13.65
C ALA A 160 19.77 -0.77 -12.44
N GLU A 161 20.24 -2.02 -12.63
CA GLU A 161 20.85 -2.83 -11.58
C GLU A 161 22.17 -2.23 -11.09
N ASP A 162 23.02 -1.74 -12.01
CA ASP A 162 24.29 -1.09 -11.69
C ASP A 162 24.03 0.22 -10.93
N VAL A 163 23.08 1.03 -11.41
CA VAL A 163 22.70 2.28 -10.75
C VAL A 163 22.18 2.03 -9.34
N ILE A 164 21.30 1.03 -9.14
CA ILE A 164 20.78 0.66 -7.82
C ILE A 164 21.91 0.22 -6.88
N LEU A 165 22.85 -0.59 -7.38
CA LEU A 165 23.98 -1.07 -6.59
C LEU A 165 24.89 0.08 -6.15
N GLU A 166 25.26 0.97 -7.08
CA GLU A 166 26.14 2.12 -6.78
C GLU A 166 25.46 3.15 -5.86
N MET A 167 24.17 3.41 -6.05
CA MET A 167 23.38 4.23 -5.12
C MET A 167 23.29 3.57 -3.74
N GLY A 168 23.21 2.24 -3.69
CA GLY A 168 23.28 1.45 -2.45
C GLY A 168 24.58 1.66 -1.71
N ALA A 169 25.72 1.71 -2.41
CA ALA A 169 27.02 2.01 -1.83
C ALA A 169 27.11 3.43 -1.25
N LYS A 170 26.29 4.37 -1.76
CA LYS A 170 26.14 5.73 -1.22
C LYS A 170 25.09 5.83 -0.09
N GLY A 171 24.45 4.72 0.30
CA GLY A 171 23.48 4.65 1.40
C GLY A 171 22.03 4.91 0.98
N TYR A 172 21.70 4.84 -0.30
CA TYR A 172 20.33 5.03 -0.80
C TYR A 172 19.70 3.72 -1.24
N LEU A 173 18.47 3.47 -0.81
CA LEU A 173 17.56 2.53 -1.48
C LEU A 173 16.97 3.25 -2.69
N ALA A 174 17.68 3.18 -3.83
CA ALA A 174 17.38 4.01 -5.00
C ALA A 174 16.02 3.69 -5.64
N GLY A 175 15.50 2.50 -5.46
CA GLY A 175 14.27 2.00 -6.03
C GLY A 175 14.37 0.51 -6.36
N ILE A 176 13.47 0.04 -7.21
CA ILE A 176 13.41 -1.36 -7.64
C ILE A 176 13.60 -1.41 -9.16
N LYS A 177 14.43 -2.34 -9.65
CA LYS A 177 14.56 -2.58 -11.10
C LYS A 177 13.19 -2.87 -11.70
N TYR A 178 12.76 -2.02 -12.62
CA TYR A 178 11.51 -2.18 -13.37
C TYR A 178 11.75 -2.82 -14.74
N SER A 179 12.76 -2.34 -15.46
CA SER A 179 13.26 -2.93 -16.70
C SER A 179 14.79 -2.81 -16.76
N GLU A 180 15.39 -3.06 -17.90
CA GLU A 180 16.86 -2.99 -18.07
C GLU A 180 17.42 -1.61 -17.69
N ASN A 181 16.74 -0.53 -18.12
CA ASN A 181 17.17 0.85 -17.90
C ASN A 181 16.13 1.69 -17.16
N GLU A 182 15.25 1.04 -16.36
CA GLU A 182 14.20 1.74 -15.63
C GLU A 182 14.15 1.31 -14.17
N ILE A 183 14.00 2.29 -13.28
CA ILE A 183 13.90 2.11 -11.84
C ILE A 183 12.54 2.61 -11.38
N LEU A 184 11.78 1.78 -10.68
CA LEU A 184 10.57 2.21 -9.96
C LEU A 184 10.99 2.88 -8.66
N VAL A 185 10.74 4.18 -8.57
CA VAL A 185 11.06 5.04 -7.42
C VAL A 185 9.78 5.34 -6.64
N ALA A 186 9.83 5.22 -5.31
CA ALA A 186 8.74 5.58 -4.41
C ALA A 186 9.17 6.70 -3.45
N VAL A 187 8.32 7.71 -3.29
CA VAL A 187 8.54 8.83 -2.37
C VAL A 187 7.41 8.87 -1.35
N THR A 188 7.76 8.91 -0.07
CA THR A 188 6.78 8.95 1.01
C THR A 188 6.80 10.28 1.75
N GLU A 189 5.82 10.48 2.62
CA GLU A 189 5.72 11.62 3.54
C GLU A 189 6.96 11.81 4.43
N LYS A 190 7.72 10.75 4.64
CA LYS A 190 8.91 10.76 5.52
C LYS A 190 10.11 11.48 4.91
N ARG A 191 10.14 11.65 3.60
CA ARG A 191 11.30 12.30 2.95
C ARG A 191 11.27 13.80 3.14
N THR A 192 12.43 14.37 3.46
CA THR A 192 12.62 15.81 3.50
C THR A 192 13.09 16.33 2.14
N LYS A 193 12.96 17.64 1.91
CA LYS A 193 13.49 18.29 0.70
C LYS A 193 15.00 18.02 0.54
N ASN A 194 15.77 18.19 1.62
CA ASN A 194 17.22 18.01 1.58
C ASN A 194 17.62 16.56 1.23
N GLU A 195 16.88 15.56 1.71
CA GLU A 195 17.11 14.15 1.34
C GLU A 195 16.83 13.90 -0.15
N ILE A 196 15.79 14.51 -0.69
CA ILE A 196 15.44 14.40 -2.12
C ILE A 196 16.55 15.07 -2.97
N ASP A 197 16.96 16.26 -2.62
CA ASP A 197 18.02 16.99 -3.33
C ASP A 197 19.35 16.22 -3.28
N ALA A 198 19.73 15.67 -2.13
CA ALA A 198 20.92 14.85 -1.96
C ALA A 198 20.86 13.53 -2.76
N TYR A 199 19.70 12.89 -2.81
CA TYR A 199 19.48 11.71 -3.66
C TYR A 199 19.73 12.04 -5.14
N ILE A 200 19.16 13.14 -5.65
CA ILE A 200 19.30 13.56 -7.05
C ILE A 200 20.75 13.88 -7.38
N SER A 201 21.45 14.59 -6.51
CA SER A 201 22.89 14.88 -6.68
C SER A 201 23.71 13.60 -6.74
N SER A 202 23.47 12.65 -5.86
CA SER A 202 24.16 11.36 -5.85
C SER A 202 23.85 10.51 -7.09
N LEU A 203 22.60 10.58 -7.57
CA LEU A 203 22.18 9.90 -8.79
C LEU A 203 22.91 10.47 -10.03
N GLN A 204 23.05 11.80 -10.12
CA GLN A 204 23.83 12.45 -11.18
C GLN A 204 25.28 12.01 -11.19
N GLU A 205 25.92 11.91 -10.02
CA GLU A 205 27.30 11.42 -9.91
C GLU A 205 27.41 9.98 -10.43
N VAL A 206 26.49 9.11 -10.04
CA VAL A 206 26.47 7.70 -10.47
C VAL A 206 26.23 7.58 -11.98
N ILE A 207 25.33 8.36 -12.55
CA ILE A 207 25.03 8.29 -13.99
C ILE A 207 26.16 8.83 -14.85
N ASN A 208 26.93 9.80 -14.35
CA ASN A 208 28.04 10.44 -15.07
C ASN A 208 29.41 9.76 -14.85
N ALA A 209 29.49 8.77 -13.98
CA ALA A 209 30.70 8.01 -13.71
C ALA A 209 30.91 6.91 -14.77
#